data_546516ee275c30f0d6d4c069899130cb
#
_entry.id   546516ee275c30f0d6d4c069899130cb
#
_cell.length_a   1.000
_cell.length_b   1.000
_cell.length_c   1.000
_cell.angle_alpha   90.00
_cell.angle_beta   90.00
_cell.angle_gamma   90.00
#
_symmetry.space_group_name_H-M   'P 1'
#
loop_
_entity.id
_entity.type
_entity.pdbx_description
1 polymer ?
#
loop_
_entity_poly.entity_id
_entity_poly.type
_entity_poly.pdbx_seq_one_letter_code
_entity_poly.pdbx_strand_id
1 'polypeptide(L)'
;MPIDVEPIRAAEFPVAENFLYFNHAGVSPIPARSAEAGIAMLRLARDEGAYRLRKWEELANETRGRFARIVGASPDEVAFVKNTSEGLSFVAAGFPWKEGDNLVTANVEYPSNVYPWLRLRTRNVEVRMVPAREGKVRKEDLFAACDGKTRLITLSSVEFLNGYRNDLPGSGSIARSTGSSSASTGSSPWASSRWT
;
A
#
# COMPACT_ATOMS: atom_id res chain seq x y z
N MET A 1 -7.46 -21.02 19.68
CA MET A 1 -7.37 -20.14 20.87
C MET A 1 -7.18 -18.72 20.40
N PRO A 2 -7.87 -17.72 20.95
CA PRO A 2 -7.54 -16.32 20.70
C PRO A 2 -6.11 -16.04 21.21
N ILE A 3 -5.34 -15.30 20.44
CA ILE A 3 -3.99 -14.88 20.82
C ILE A 3 -4.13 -13.80 21.91
N ASP A 4 -3.47 -13.98 23.05
CA ASP A 4 -3.31 -12.91 24.03
C ASP A 4 -2.34 -11.88 23.46
N VAL A 5 -2.86 -10.69 23.12
CA VAL A 5 -2.10 -9.63 22.47
C VAL A 5 -1.40 -8.69 23.47
N GLU A 6 -1.78 -8.68 24.73
CA GLU A 6 -1.24 -7.74 25.73
C GLU A 6 0.27 -7.89 25.97
N PRO A 7 0.84 -9.10 26.12
CA PRO A 7 2.28 -9.25 26.26
C PRO A 7 3.04 -8.76 25.01
N ILE A 8 2.49 -9.00 23.81
CA ILE A 8 3.09 -8.54 22.55
C ILE A 8 3.03 -7.03 22.48
N ARG A 9 1.89 -6.42 22.81
CA ARG A 9 1.68 -4.98 22.82
C ARG A 9 2.68 -4.29 23.76
N ALA A 10 2.80 -4.78 24.98
CA ALA A 10 3.72 -4.22 25.98
C ALA A 10 5.20 -4.30 25.54
N ALA A 11 5.60 -5.46 24.98
CA ALA A 11 6.99 -5.68 24.57
C ALA A 11 7.37 -4.92 23.28
N GLU A 12 6.44 -4.84 22.32
CA GLU A 12 6.77 -4.37 20.96
C GLU A 12 6.35 -2.93 20.68
N PHE A 13 5.41 -2.37 21.44
CA PHE A 13 4.83 -1.06 21.16
C PHE A 13 4.86 -0.12 22.37
N PRO A 14 6.05 0.37 22.81
CA PRO A 14 6.16 1.27 23.97
C PRO A 14 5.33 2.56 23.83
N VAL A 15 4.99 2.95 22.60
CA VAL A 15 4.08 4.08 22.36
C VAL A 15 2.74 3.93 23.11
N ALA A 16 2.30 2.70 23.34
CA ALA A 16 1.04 2.39 24.00
C ALA A 16 1.05 2.72 25.52
N GLU A 17 2.21 2.92 26.14
CA GLU A 17 2.35 3.36 27.51
C GLU A 17 1.96 4.84 27.69
N ASN A 18 2.18 5.65 26.65
CA ASN A 18 2.00 7.10 26.71
C ASN A 18 0.81 7.61 25.90
N PHE A 19 0.35 6.83 24.90
CA PHE A 19 -0.67 7.28 23.96
C PHE A 19 -1.69 6.18 23.65
N LEU A 20 -2.94 6.58 23.48
CA LEU A 20 -3.94 5.78 22.79
C LEU A 20 -3.76 5.94 21.28
N TYR A 21 -2.85 5.17 20.70
CA TYR A 21 -2.45 5.32 19.31
C TYR A 21 -3.39 4.56 18.36
N PHE A 22 -4.09 5.27 17.47
CA PHE A 22 -5.04 4.69 16.52
C PHE A 22 -4.68 4.91 15.05
N ASN A 23 -3.69 5.75 14.75
CA ASN A 23 -3.37 6.12 13.37
C ASN A 23 -2.41 5.13 12.68
N HIS A 24 -2.73 3.84 12.73
CA HIS A 24 -1.91 2.81 12.07
C HIS A 24 -2.00 2.86 10.54
N ALA A 25 -3.11 3.34 9.99
CA ALA A 25 -3.30 3.47 8.54
C ALA A 25 -2.51 4.65 7.94
N GLY A 26 -2.25 5.70 8.73
CA GLY A 26 -1.43 6.83 8.31
C GLY A 26 0.06 6.55 8.52
N VAL A 27 0.49 6.48 9.76
CA VAL A 27 1.89 6.20 10.16
C VAL A 27 1.87 5.23 11.33
N SER A 28 2.23 3.97 11.10
CA SER A 28 2.28 2.96 12.16
C SER A 28 3.55 3.10 13.00
N PRO A 29 3.48 2.89 14.34
CA PRO A 29 4.66 2.76 15.17
C PRO A 29 5.52 1.59 14.70
N ILE A 30 6.83 1.74 14.81
CA ILE A 30 7.78 0.66 14.52
C ILE A 30 7.85 -0.27 15.74
N PRO A 31 7.67 -1.59 15.59
CA PRO A 31 7.86 -2.54 16.68
C PRO A 31 9.29 -2.46 17.25
N ALA A 32 9.44 -2.65 18.56
CA ALA A 32 10.73 -2.57 19.24
C ALA A 32 11.80 -3.48 18.61
N ARG A 33 11.46 -4.74 18.30
CA ARG A 33 12.37 -5.67 17.62
C ARG A 33 12.83 -5.17 16.24
N SER A 34 11.96 -4.48 15.51
CA SER A 34 12.29 -3.92 14.18
C SER A 34 13.20 -2.71 14.32
N ALA A 35 12.99 -1.87 15.32
CA ALA A 35 13.86 -0.73 15.64
C ALA A 35 15.26 -1.21 16.02
N GLU A 36 15.38 -2.21 16.89
CA GLU A 36 16.66 -2.80 17.29
C GLU A 36 17.40 -3.45 16.11
N ALA A 37 16.69 -4.17 15.23
CA ALA A 37 17.27 -4.73 14.01
C ALA A 37 17.82 -3.64 13.08
N GLY A 38 17.09 -2.52 12.94
CA GLY A 38 17.53 -1.36 12.17
C GLY A 38 18.80 -0.70 12.77
N ILE A 39 18.83 -0.52 14.09
CA ILE A 39 20.00 0.01 14.80
C ILE A 39 21.21 -0.91 14.63
N ALA A 40 21.02 -2.24 14.76
CA ALA A 40 22.09 -3.21 14.56
C ALA A 40 22.63 -3.16 13.12
N MET A 41 21.76 -2.99 12.13
CA MET A 41 22.14 -2.86 10.73
C MET A 41 22.95 -1.58 10.46
N LEU A 42 22.55 -0.46 11.04
CA LEU A 42 23.29 0.81 10.92
C LEU A 42 24.68 0.72 11.56
N ARG A 43 24.80 0.06 12.73
CA ARG A 43 26.10 -0.19 13.38
C ARG A 43 26.98 -1.06 12.49
N LEU A 44 26.44 -2.15 11.95
CA LEU A 44 27.18 -3.05 11.05
C LEU A 44 27.66 -2.30 9.78
N ALA A 45 26.80 -1.49 9.18
CA ALA A 45 27.16 -0.69 8.01
C ALA A 45 28.29 0.33 8.32
N ARG A 46 28.26 0.96 9.51
CA ARG A 46 29.30 1.87 9.97
C ARG A 46 30.65 1.15 10.17
N ASP A 47 30.63 -0.01 10.81
CA ASP A 47 31.83 -0.69 11.30
C ASP A 47 32.49 -1.56 10.22
N GLU A 48 31.69 -2.14 9.32
CA GLU A 48 32.16 -3.09 8.30
C GLU A 48 31.92 -2.62 6.84
N GLY A 49 31.21 -1.50 6.65
CA GLY A 49 30.93 -0.97 5.31
C GLY A 49 30.26 -2.00 4.41
N ALA A 50 30.74 -2.13 3.16
CA ALA A 50 30.21 -3.06 2.17
C ALA A 50 30.68 -4.52 2.36
N TYR A 51 31.51 -4.82 3.37
CA TYR A 51 32.06 -6.18 3.56
C TYR A 51 30.97 -7.24 3.75
N ARG A 52 29.80 -6.85 4.28
CA ARG A 52 28.63 -7.72 4.51
C ARG A 52 27.55 -7.61 3.44
N LEU A 53 27.82 -6.98 2.31
CA LEU A 53 26.81 -6.73 1.27
C LEU A 53 26.06 -8.01 0.87
N ARG A 54 26.76 -9.11 0.66
CA ARG A 54 26.15 -10.40 0.33
C ARG A 54 25.15 -10.89 1.38
N LYS A 55 25.47 -10.72 2.67
CA LYS A 55 24.54 -11.08 3.77
C LYS A 55 23.29 -10.22 3.75
N TRP A 56 23.40 -8.95 3.36
CA TRP A 56 22.25 -8.05 3.24
C TRP A 56 21.35 -8.45 2.07
N GLU A 57 21.94 -8.86 0.95
CA GLU A 57 21.19 -9.38 -0.20
C GLU A 57 20.45 -10.68 0.14
N GLU A 58 21.11 -11.60 0.85
CA GLU A 58 20.49 -12.83 1.34
C GLU A 58 19.29 -12.53 2.25
N LEU A 59 19.43 -11.60 3.21
CA LEU A 59 18.36 -11.19 4.10
C LEU A 59 17.20 -10.51 3.35
N ALA A 60 17.51 -9.67 2.38
CA ALA A 60 16.50 -9.04 1.54
C ALA A 60 15.70 -10.08 0.74
N ASN A 61 16.36 -11.09 0.17
CA ASN A 61 15.73 -12.17 -0.57
C ASN A 61 14.86 -13.06 0.34
N GLU A 62 15.35 -13.38 1.53
CA GLU A 62 14.57 -14.12 2.53
C GLU A 62 13.30 -13.33 2.93
N THR A 63 13.44 -12.03 3.20
CA THR A 63 12.33 -11.14 3.56
C THR A 63 11.31 -11.06 2.44
N ARG A 64 11.77 -10.95 1.18
CA ARG A 64 10.92 -10.98 -0.02
C ARG A 64 10.09 -12.26 -0.07
N GLY A 65 10.73 -13.42 0.15
CA GLY A 65 10.04 -14.71 0.18
C GLY A 65 9.04 -14.85 1.32
N ARG A 66 9.35 -14.31 2.51
CA ARG A 66 8.42 -14.29 3.64
C ARG A 66 7.20 -13.42 3.34
N PHE A 67 7.41 -12.23 2.78
CA PHE A 67 6.32 -11.32 2.42
C PHE A 67 5.44 -11.90 1.30
N ALA A 68 6.05 -12.48 0.27
CA ALA A 68 5.34 -13.15 -0.81
C ALA A 68 4.35 -14.19 -0.29
N ARG A 69 4.77 -15.04 0.69
CA ARG A 69 3.85 -16.01 1.34
C ARG A 69 2.67 -15.35 2.04
N ILE A 70 2.89 -14.20 2.70
CA ILE A 70 1.82 -13.48 3.41
C ILE A 70 0.75 -12.97 2.45
N VAL A 71 1.18 -12.48 1.28
CA VAL A 71 0.27 -11.89 0.28
C VAL A 71 -0.20 -12.88 -0.79
N GLY A 72 0.24 -14.13 -0.73
CA GLY A 72 -0.14 -15.18 -1.71
C GLY A 72 0.50 -14.96 -3.08
N ALA A 73 1.70 -14.39 -3.14
CA ALA A 73 2.45 -14.09 -4.35
C ALA A 73 3.74 -14.94 -4.45
N SER A 74 4.42 -14.89 -5.59
CA SER A 74 5.80 -15.38 -5.73
C SER A 74 6.81 -14.31 -5.30
N PRO A 75 8.04 -14.67 -4.91
CA PRO A 75 9.08 -13.70 -4.56
C PRO A 75 9.40 -12.71 -5.69
N ASP A 76 9.28 -13.13 -6.96
CA ASP A 76 9.56 -12.29 -8.13
C ASP A 76 8.50 -11.20 -8.35
N GLU A 77 7.32 -11.33 -7.71
CA GLU A 77 6.25 -10.33 -7.73
C GLU A 77 6.39 -9.30 -6.60
N VAL A 78 7.44 -9.39 -5.78
CA VAL A 78 7.68 -8.49 -4.63
C VAL A 78 8.90 -7.61 -4.88
N ALA A 79 8.71 -6.31 -4.90
CA ALA A 79 9.76 -5.31 -4.99
C ALA A 79 9.84 -4.47 -3.70
N PHE A 80 11.05 -4.17 -3.25
CA PHE A 80 11.26 -3.21 -2.18
C PHE A 80 11.32 -1.79 -2.74
N VAL A 81 10.61 -0.89 -2.12
CA VAL A 81 10.60 0.54 -2.41
C VAL A 81 10.77 1.34 -1.12
N LYS A 82 11.20 2.58 -1.21
CA LYS A 82 11.44 3.41 -0.02
C LYS A 82 10.15 3.75 0.74
N ASN A 83 9.08 3.96 -0.01
CA ASN A 83 7.77 4.35 0.52
C ASN A 83 6.67 4.13 -0.52
N THR A 84 5.42 4.27 -0.11
CA THR A 84 4.24 4.12 -0.95
C THR A 84 4.26 5.08 -2.15
N SER A 85 4.69 6.33 -1.97
CA SER A 85 4.75 7.31 -3.06
C SER A 85 5.67 6.86 -4.19
N GLU A 86 6.83 6.28 -3.87
CA GLU A 86 7.75 5.73 -4.88
C GLU A 86 7.12 4.55 -5.61
N GLY A 87 6.55 3.59 -4.88
CA GLY A 87 5.91 2.42 -5.48
C GLY A 87 4.78 2.81 -6.43
N LEU A 88 3.88 3.70 -6.00
CA LEU A 88 2.79 4.17 -6.85
C LEU A 88 3.28 5.03 -8.02
N SER A 89 4.38 5.77 -7.85
CA SER A 89 5.02 6.52 -8.96
C SER A 89 5.57 5.58 -10.02
N PHE A 90 6.14 4.43 -9.65
CA PHE A 90 6.58 3.42 -10.61
C PHE A 90 5.40 2.86 -11.40
N VAL A 91 4.28 2.58 -10.73
CA VAL A 91 3.05 2.13 -11.41
C VAL A 91 2.54 3.24 -12.35
N ALA A 92 2.43 4.48 -11.86
CA ALA A 92 1.96 5.61 -12.67
C ALA A 92 2.83 5.85 -13.91
N ALA A 93 4.15 5.71 -13.79
CA ALA A 93 5.08 5.92 -14.91
C ALA A 93 5.10 4.75 -15.89
N GLY A 94 5.07 3.51 -15.39
CA GLY A 94 5.25 2.28 -16.17
C GLY A 94 3.97 1.72 -16.79
N PHE A 95 2.80 2.12 -16.31
CA PHE A 95 1.54 1.65 -16.87
C PHE A 95 1.33 2.21 -18.31
N PRO A 96 0.82 1.39 -19.25
CA PRO A 96 0.68 1.78 -20.66
C PRO A 96 -0.55 2.68 -20.90
N TRP A 97 -0.51 3.88 -20.34
CA TRP A 97 -1.54 4.89 -20.52
C TRP A 97 -1.65 5.38 -21.96
N LYS A 98 -2.89 5.57 -22.40
CA LYS A 98 -3.23 6.23 -23.66
C LYS A 98 -3.90 7.57 -23.37
N GLU A 99 -3.82 8.48 -24.31
CA GLU A 99 -4.56 9.75 -24.23
C GLU A 99 -6.06 9.50 -24.12
N GLY A 100 -6.69 10.17 -23.17
CA GLY A 100 -8.11 10.02 -22.86
C GLY A 100 -8.45 8.82 -21.95
N ASP A 101 -7.45 8.02 -21.54
CA ASP A 101 -7.66 7.06 -20.43
C ASP A 101 -7.99 7.79 -19.13
N ASN A 102 -8.61 7.08 -18.19
CA ASN A 102 -8.82 7.60 -16.84
C ASN A 102 -8.49 6.57 -15.76
N LEU A 103 -8.27 7.09 -14.57
CA LEU A 103 -8.22 6.31 -13.35
C LEU A 103 -9.20 6.87 -12.31
N VAL A 104 -9.69 5.99 -11.43
CA VAL A 104 -10.64 6.31 -10.37
C VAL A 104 -9.97 6.11 -9.01
N THR A 105 -10.11 7.09 -8.14
CA THR A 105 -9.64 7.06 -6.74
C THR A 105 -10.63 7.80 -5.83
N ALA A 106 -10.33 7.89 -4.54
CA ALA A 106 -11.18 8.59 -3.58
C ALA A 106 -10.59 9.96 -3.18
N ASN A 107 -11.45 10.90 -2.80
CA ASN A 107 -11.00 12.23 -2.34
C ASN A 107 -10.48 12.23 -0.88
N VAL A 108 -10.58 11.10 -0.17
CA VAL A 108 -10.11 10.92 1.21
C VAL A 108 -8.81 10.12 1.30
N GLU A 109 -8.22 9.82 0.15
CA GLU A 109 -6.97 9.07 0.06
C GLU A 109 -5.78 9.78 0.71
N TYR A 110 -4.83 9.00 1.21
CA TYR A 110 -3.57 9.52 1.67
C TYR A 110 -2.79 10.18 0.51
N PRO A 111 -2.06 11.28 0.73
CA PRO A 111 -1.35 12.00 -0.32
C PRO A 111 -0.46 11.14 -1.22
N SER A 112 0.16 10.08 -0.68
CA SER A 112 0.96 9.14 -1.47
C SER A 112 0.15 8.40 -2.54
N ASN A 113 -1.17 8.22 -2.34
CA ASN A 113 -2.09 7.62 -3.31
C ASN A 113 -2.88 8.67 -4.11
N VAL A 114 -2.44 9.90 -4.12
CA VAL A 114 -3.04 11.00 -4.89
C VAL A 114 -2.04 11.62 -5.86
N TYR A 115 -0.91 12.12 -5.34
CA TYR A 115 0.03 12.93 -6.13
C TYR A 115 0.66 12.19 -7.32
N PRO A 116 1.06 10.91 -7.23
CA PRO A 116 1.59 10.20 -8.39
C PRO A 116 0.61 10.18 -9.57
N TRP A 117 -0.68 10.03 -9.27
CA TRP A 117 -1.74 9.99 -10.27
C TRP A 117 -2.04 11.35 -10.88
N LEU A 118 -2.05 12.44 -10.08
CA LEU A 118 -2.30 13.78 -10.58
C LEU A 118 -1.29 14.20 -11.67
N ARG A 119 -0.06 13.67 -11.62
CA ARG A 119 0.94 13.90 -12.66
C ARG A 119 0.49 13.36 -14.03
N LEU A 120 -0.35 12.35 -14.10
CA LEU A 120 -0.83 11.79 -15.36
C LEU A 120 -1.68 12.76 -16.19
N ARG A 121 -2.19 13.82 -15.57
CA ARG A 121 -2.87 14.91 -16.30
C ARG A 121 -1.99 15.53 -17.39
N THR A 122 -0.67 15.56 -17.20
CA THR A 122 0.28 16.03 -18.23
C THR A 122 0.37 15.10 -19.45
N ARG A 123 -0.23 13.91 -19.36
CA ARG A 123 -0.33 12.91 -20.43
C ARG A 123 -1.77 12.77 -20.96
N ASN A 124 -2.63 13.74 -20.66
CA ASN A 124 -4.06 13.72 -20.99
C ASN A 124 -4.81 12.49 -20.45
N VAL A 125 -4.39 12.00 -19.25
CA VAL A 125 -5.09 10.97 -18.49
C VAL A 125 -5.91 11.66 -17.39
N GLU A 126 -7.21 11.36 -17.34
CA GLU A 126 -8.13 11.93 -16.36
C GLU A 126 -7.98 11.24 -15.01
N VAL A 127 -7.94 12.01 -13.93
CA VAL A 127 -7.97 11.49 -12.54
C VAL A 127 -9.32 11.83 -11.92
N ARG A 128 -10.17 10.83 -11.74
CA ARG A 128 -11.51 10.95 -11.16
C ARG A 128 -11.45 10.64 -9.67
N MET A 129 -11.74 11.66 -8.86
CA MET A 129 -11.80 11.55 -7.41
C MET A 129 -13.23 11.40 -6.96
N VAL A 130 -13.60 10.20 -6.50
CA VAL A 130 -14.94 9.92 -5.96
C VAL A 130 -15.06 10.55 -4.56
N PRO A 131 -16.09 11.36 -4.32
CA PRO A 131 -16.30 11.97 -3.01
C PRO A 131 -16.74 10.92 -1.99
N ALA A 132 -16.09 10.91 -0.83
CA ALA A 132 -16.57 10.15 0.31
C ALA A 132 -17.83 10.80 0.90
N ARG A 133 -18.81 9.98 1.30
CA ARG A 133 -20.02 10.39 2.01
C ARG A 133 -19.93 9.89 3.43
N GLU A 134 -20.03 10.79 4.41
CA GLU A 134 -19.87 10.46 5.83
C GLU A 134 -18.54 9.71 6.09
N GLY A 135 -17.46 10.10 5.39
CA GLY A 135 -16.13 9.49 5.51
C GLY A 135 -15.98 8.12 4.85
N LYS A 136 -16.97 7.64 4.09
CA LYS A 136 -16.98 6.32 3.44
C LYS A 136 -17.03 6.46 1.93
N VAL A 137 -16.25 5.66 1.23
CA VAL A 137 -16.31 5.54 -0.22
C VAL A 137 -17.23 4.37 -0.56
N ARG A 138 -18.35 4.65 -1.22
CA ARG A 138 -19.31 3.60 -1.60
C ARG A 138 -18.87 2.96 -2.90
N LYS A 139 -18.99 1.65 -3.01
CA LYS A 139 -18.64 0.92 -4.24
C LYS A 139 -19.51 1.35 -5.44
N GLU A 140 -20.77 1.73 -5.18
CA GLU A 140 -21.70 2.22 -6.20
C GLU A 140 -21.22 3.53 -6.81
N ASP A 141 -20.67 4.45 -5.98
CA ASP A 141 -20.10 5.71 -6.44
C ASP A 141 -18.81 5.48 -7.24
N LEU A 142 -17.97 4.51 -6.82
CA LEU A 142 -16.79 4.08 -7.60
C LEU A 142 -17.20 3.50 -8.96
N PHE A 143 -18.21 2.63 -8.97
CA PHE A 143 -18.72 2.03 -10.20
C PHE A 143 -19.26 3.09 -11.17
N ALA A 144 -20.05 4.04 -10.65
CA ALA A 144 -20.61 5.15 -11.43
C ALA A 144 -19.52 6.08 -12.03
N ALA A 145 -18.35 6.15 -11.40
CA ALA A 145 -17.20 6.92 -11.89
C ALA A 145 -16.39 6.18 -12.96
N CYS A 146 -16.60 4.89 -13.17
CA CYS A 146 -15.91 4.08 -14.17
C CYS A 146 -16.64 4.12 -15.51
N ASP A 147 -15.86 4.05 -16.61
CA ASP A 147 -16.34 3.92 -17.97
C ASP A 147 -15.41 3.03 -18.82
N GLY A 148 -15.66 2.89 -20.12
CA GLY A 148 -14.85 2.08 -21.03
C GLY A 148 -13.40 2.57 -21.22
N LYS A 149 -13.04 3.74 -20.69
CA LYS A 149 -11.69 4.30 -20.70
C LYS A 149 -11.00 4.19 -19.33
N THR A 150 -11.68 3.66 -18.33
CA THR A 150 -11.08 3.46 -17.00
C THR A 150 -10.07 2.32 -17.05
N ARG A 151 -8.81 2.64 -16.72
CA ARG A 151 -7.71 1.68 -16.78
C ARG A 151 -7.29 1.20 -15.39
N LEU A 152 -7.53 1.99 -14.36
CA LEU A 152 -7.09 1.72 -13.01
C LEU A 152 -8.09 2.24 -11.99
N ILE A 153 -8.35 1.43 -10.95
CA ILE A 153 -8.98 1.87 -9.72
C ILE A 153 -7.93 1.74 -8.61
N THR A 154 -7.67 2.81 -7.87
CA THR A 154 -6.69 2.82 -6.78
C THR A 154 -7.33 3.29 -5.48
N LEU A 155 -7.20 2.46 -4.42
CA LEU A 155 -7.81 2.70 -3.12
C LEU A 155 -6.89 2.22 -1.99
N SER A 156 -6.92 2.92 -0.87
CA SER A 156 -6.38 2.42 0.40
C SER A 156 -7.25 1.27 0.94
N SER A 157 -6.63 0.27 1.55
CA SER A 157 -7.38 -0.78 2.26
C SER A 157 -8.09 -0.24 3.51
N VAL A 158 -7.45 0.73 4.17
CA VAL A 158 -7.97 1.45 5.32
C VAL A 158 -7.65 2.93 5.15
N GLU A 159 -8.65 3.79 5.25
CA GLU A 159 -8.49 5.23 5.14
C GLU A 159 -7.79 5.79 6.38
N PHE A 160 -6.73 6.57 6.18
CA PHE A 160 -5.92 7.12 7.25
C PHE A 160 -6.69 8.15 8.10
N LEU A 161 -7.64 8.85 7.50
CA LEU A 161 -8.35 9.95 8.12
C LEU A 161 -9.31 9.49 9.23
N ASN A 162 -9.95 8.34 9.04
CA ASN A 162 -11.06 7.87 9.90
C ASN A 162 -11.04 6.37 10.20
N GLY A 163 -10.05 5.62 9.69
CA GLY A 163 -9.95 4.18 9.88
C GLY A 163 -11.00 3.36 9.12
N TYR A 164 -11.72 3.96 8.18
CA TYR A 164 -12.70 3.22 7.39
C TYR A 164 -12.01 2.16 6.52
N ARG A 165 -12.47 0.92 6.62
CA ARG A 165 -11.98 -0.20 5.81
C ARG A 165 -12.79 -0.31 4.53
N ASN A 166 -12.13 -0.11 3.39
CA ASN A 166 -12.74 -0.22 2.08
C ASN A 166 -13.04 -1.69 1.71
N ASP A 167 -14.11 -1.92 0.96
CA ASP A 167 -14.45 -3.22 0.38
C ASP A 167 -13.61 -3.48 -0.89
N LEU A 168 -12.37 -3.92 -0.68
CA LEU A 168 -11.46 -4.21 -1.80
C LEU A 168 -11.92 -5.36 -2.69
N PRO A 169 -12.49 -6.49 -2.17
CA PRO A 169 -13.08 -7.52 -3.01
C PRO A 169 -14.18 -6.98 -3.94
N GLY A 170 -15.05 -6.13 -3.42
CA GLY A 170 -16.08 -5.45 -4.22
C GLY A 170 -15.47 -4.52 -5.28
N SER A 171 -14.48 -3.71 -4.91
CA SER A 171 -13.76 -2.85 -5.86
C SER A 171 -12.98 -3.64 -6.92
N GLY A 172 -12.39 -4.78 -6.58
CA GLY A 172 -11.74 -5.68 -7.52
C GLY A 172 -12.72 -6.32 -8.51
N SER A 173 -13.95 -6.60 -8.10
CA SER A 173 -15.01 -7.09 -9.02
C SER A 173 -15.42 -6.03 -10.03
N ILE A 174 -15.48 -4.76 -9.61
CA ILE A 174 -15.72 -3.61 -10.50
C ILE A 174 -14.61 -3.53 -11.56
N ALA A 175 -13.34 -3.55 -11.13
CA ALA A 175 -12.22 -3.49 -12.06
C ALA A 175 -12.28 -4.59 -13.12
N ARG A 176 -12.59 -5.83 -12.73
CA ARG A 176 -12.76 -6.94 -13.68
C ARG A 176 -13.92 -6.73 -14.65
N SER A 177 -15.06 -6.26 -14.19
CA SER A 177 -16.25 -6.03 -15.04
C SER A 177 -16.07 -4.89 -16.04
N THR A 178 -15.22 -3.92 -15.73
CA THR A 178 -14.90 -2.78 -16.61
C THR A 178 -13.63 -3.01 -17.47
N GLY A 179 -12.96 -4.15 -17.31
CA GLY A 179 -11.68 -4.42 -17.97
C GLY A 179 -10.51 -3.55 -17.44
N SER A 180 -10.67 -3.01 -16.24
CA SER A 180 -9.68 -2.16 -15.59
C SER A 180 -8.78 -2.97 -14.67
N SER A 181 -7.58 -2.46 -14.37
CA SER A 181 -6.71 -2.98 -13.31
C SER A 181 -7.09 -2.36 -11.96
N SER A 182 -6.70 -2.99 -10.86
CA SER A 182 -6.89 -2.43 -9.53
C SER A 182 -5.59 -2.36 -8.75
N ALA A 183 -5.38 -1.28 -8.00
CA ALA A 183 -4.28 -1.14 -7.08
C ALA A 183 -4.81 -0.79 -5.69
N SER A 184 -4.25 -1.40 -4.65
CA SER A 184 -4.59 -1.09 -3.26
C SER A 184 -3.35 -0.77 -2.46
N THR A 185 -3.45 0.23 -1.58
CA THR A 185 -2.41 0.58 -0.62
C THR A 185 -2.83 0.12 0.78
N GLY A 186 -1.87 -0.38 1.56
CA GLY A 186 -2.08 -0.78 2.95
C GLY A 186 -1.65 -2.20 3.26
N SER A 187 -1.58 -2.53 4.54
CA SER A 187 -1.10 -3.79 5.11
C SER A 187 -2.17 -4.90 5.16
N SER A 188 -3.10 -4.94 4.21
CA SER A 188 -4.10 -6.01 4.19
C SER A 188 -3.56 -7.26 3.51
N PRO A 189 -3.66 -8.45 4.13
CA PRO A 189 -3.25 -9.72 3.53
C PRO A 189 -4.07 -10.14 2.29
N TRP A 190 -4.99 -9.31 1.83
CA TRP A 190 -5.88 -9.57 0.70
C TRP A 190 -5.61 -8.70 -0.54
N ALA A 191 -4.46 -8.03 -0.59
CA ALA A 191 -4.06 -7.23 -1.76
C ALA A 191 -3.49 -8.09 -2.91
N SER A 192 -3.95 -9.34 -3.07
CA SER A 192 -3.62 -10.15 -4.23
C SER A 192 -4.59 -9.86 -5.38
N SER A 193 -4.44 -8.72 -6.04
CA SER A 193 -4.96 -8.54 -7.38
C SER A 193 -3.90 -9.07 -8.35
N ARG A 194 -4.15 -10.22 -8.97
CA ARG A 194 -3.33 -10.69 -10.08
C ARG A 194 -3.41 -9.65 -11.19
N TRP A 195 -2.27 -9.16 -11.61
CA TRP A 195 -2.11 -8.38 -12.83
C TRP A 195 -2.25 -9.38 -13.99
N THR A 196 -3.39 -9.42 -14.66
CA THR A 196 -3.60 -10.13 -15.91
C THR A 196 -3.86 -9.14 -17.03
#